data_6df6b3fe6589182b8a45ee715036aed8
#
_entry.id   6df6b3fe6589182b8a45ee715036aed8
#
_cell.length_a   1.000
_cell.length_b   1.000
_cell.length_c   1.000
_cell.angle_alpha   90.00
_cell.angle_beta   90.00
_cell.angle_gamma   90.00
#
_symmetry.space_group_name_H-M   'P 1'
#
loop_
_entity.id
_entity.type
_entity.pdbx_description
1 polymer ?
#
loop_
_entity_poly.entity_id
_entity_poly.type
_entity_poly.pdbx_seq_one_letter_code
_entity_poly.pdbx_strand_id
1 'polypeptide(L)'
;MPFSNNSSNLPSYIKKLTPTLKAKWIAIYNTAFKKEGDKVALVVANEWLKKQTKRKPESHAKSMQTRKLVFELDTTGDFIKKGADGEEYVSFRLADTGFDNHGDSYTPELLNKWADDINEGKVIIGDFDHKEYDRIVATTGSNEEIGKKLSEKRGIAKGIKAVFEKGVLWVKAQIDKRYRKLIQKAKGVSLEAFITKWNTDDATAIEGRLDGFSFMFEDPANPRSIVTAA
;
A
#
# COMPACT_ATOMS: atom_id res chain seq x y z
N MET A 1 21.51 18.89 -10.18
CA MET A 1 22.97 18.60 -10.11
C MET A 1 23.16 17.09 -10.19
N PRO A 2 24.20 16.58 -10.85
CA PRO A 2 24.49 15.14 -10.90
C PRO A 2 24.76 14.59 -9.50
N PHE A 3 24.35 13.36 -9.24
CA PHE A 3 24.59 12.67 -7.98
C PHE A 3 25.89 11.86 -7.99
N SER A 4 26.47 11.65 -6.82
CA SER A 4 27.52 10.66 -6.54
C SER A 4 27.03 9.72 -5.42
N ASN A 5 27.75 8.61 -5.19
CA ASN A 5 27.40 7.67 -4.11
C ASN A 5 27.37 8.30 -2.72
N ASN A 6 28.08 9.40 -2.53
CA ASN A 6 28.19 10.12 -1.26
C ASN A 6 27.37 11.43 -1.24
N SER A 7 26.54 11.68 -2.26
CA SER A 7 25.73 12.89 -2.31
C SER A 7 24.76 12.95 -1.15
N SER A 8 24.81 14.02 -0.34
CA SER A 8 23.91 14.23 0.79
C SER A 8 22.45 14.45 0.35
N ASN A 9 22.26 14.97 -0.85
CA ASN A 9 20.97 15.29 -1.47
C ASN A 9 20.36 14.15 -2.29
N LEU A 10 20.92 12.91 -2.21
CA LEU A 10 20.25 11.74 -2.79
C LEU A 10 18.88 11.54 -2.14
N PRO A 11 17.86 11.17 -2.93
CA PRO A 11 16.56 10.77 -2.37
C PRO A 11 16.73 9.69 -1.30
N SER A 12 15.94 9.77 -0.23
CA SER A 12 16.08 8.87 0.93
C SER A 12 15.95 7.39 0.54
N TYR A 13 15.03 7.06 -0.37
CA TYR A 13 14.83 5.70 -0.88
C TYR A 13 16.05 5.19 -1.69
N ILE A 14 16.79 6.06 -2.39
CA ILE A 14 18.01 5.67 -3.10
C ILE A 14 19.18 5.44 -2.13
N LYS A 15 19.22 6.19 -1.02
CA LYS A 15 20.24 5.95 0.02
C LYS A 15 20.15 4.56 0.64
N LYS A 16 18.94 3.99 0.65
CA LYS A 16 18.63 2.68 1.22
C LYS A 16 18.86 1.51 0.25
N LEU A 17 19.17 1.75 -1.03
CA LEU A 17 19.46 0.69 -2.00
C LEU A 17 20.80 0.02 -1.73
N THR A 18 20.92 -1.25 -2.17
CA THR A 18 22.22 -1.94 -2.19
C THR A 18 23.26 -1.13 -2.98
N PRO A 19 24.54 -1.19 -2.63
CA PRO A 19 25.58 -0.40 -3.31
C PRO A 19 25.54 -0.53 -4.84
N THR A 20 25.26 -1.74 -5.35
CA THR A 20 25.17 -2.02 -6.78
C THR A 20 23.96 -1.33 -7.44
N LEU A 21 22.77 -1.43 -6.85
CA LEU A 21 21.55 -0.79 -7.38
C LEU A 21 21.65 0.72 -7.29
N LYS A 22 22.17 1.24 -6.18
CA LYS A 22 22.43 2.67 -5.97
C LYS A 22 23.38 3.24 -7.04
N ALA A 23 24.52 2.59 -7.28
CA ALA A 23 25.49 3.04 -8.29
C ALA A 23 24.87 3.05 -9.69
N LYS A 24 24.11 2.02 -10.05
CA LYS A 24 23.42 1.96 -11.35
C LYS A 24 22.34 3.01 -11.50
N TRP A 25 21.51 3.23 -10.47
CA TRP A 25 20.50 4.30 -10.48
C TRP A 25 21.15 5.67 -10.69
N ILE A 26 22.23 5.97 -9.96
CA ILE A 26 22.98 7.22 -10.08
C ILE A 26 23.55 7.39 -11.50
N ALA A 27 24.12 6.34 -12.08
CA ALA A 27 24.65 6.39 -13.44
C ALA A 27 23.55 6.72 -14.47
N ILE A 28 22.39 6.09 -14.37
CA ILE A 28 21.25 6.32 -15.27
C ILE A 28 20.71 7.75 -15.09
N TYR A 29 20.51 8.17 -13.84
CA TYR A 29 20.07 9.53 -13.54
C TYR A 29 21.03 10.56 -14.14
N ASN A 30 22.33 10.44 -13.88
CA ASN A 30 23.34 11.40 -14.35
C ASN A 30 23.42 11.44 -15.88
N THR A 31 23.21 10.30 -16.55
CA THR A 31 23.17 10.25 -18.02
C THR A 31 21.96 10.97 -18.57
N ALA A 32 20.80 10.75 -18.00
CA ALA A 32 19.55 11.43 -18.40
C ALA A 32 19.58 12.92 -18.03
N PHE A 33 20.13 13.27 -16.86
CA PHE A 33 20.28 14.66 -16.41
C PHE A 33 21.06 15.53 -17.39
N LYS A 34 22.16 15.01 -17.94
CA LYS A 34 22.97 15.72 -18.94
C LYS A 34 22.23 16.04 -20.22
N LYS A 35 21.22 15.22 -20.57
CA LYS A 35 20.47 15.35 -21.83
C LYS A 35 19.19 16.16 -21.66
N GLU A 36 18.46 15.96 -20.58
CA GLU A 36 17.05 16.35 -20.49
C GLU A 36 16.68 17.05 -19.16
N GLY A 37 17.66 17.25 -18.25
CA GLY A 37 17.43 17.93 -16.97
C GLY A 37 16.85 17.04 -15.87
N ASP A 38 16.64 17.63 -14.70
CA ASP A 38 16.36 16.92 -13.44
C ASP A 38 15.06 16.10 -13.43
N LYS A 39 13.97 16.72 -13.88
CA LYS A 39 12.65 16.06 -13.84
C LYS A 39 12.59 14.79 -14.68
N VAL A 40 13.15 14.83 -15.90
CA VAL A 40 13.18 13.68 -16.79
C VAL A 40 14.16 12.64 -16.29
N ALA A 41 15.31 13.04 -15.76
CA ALA A 41 16.31 12.14 -15.19
C ALA A 41 15.75 11.31 -14.03
N LEU A 42 14.97 11.92 -13.14
CA LEU A 42 14.30 11.20 -12.04
C LEU A 42 13.31 10.16 -12.56
N VAL A 43 12.51 10.51 -13.55
CA VAL A 43 11.53 9.58 -14.16
C VAL A 43 12.26 8.39 -14.78
N VAL A 44 13.29 8.64 -15.62
CA VAL A 44 14.04 7.59 -16.31
C VAL A 44 14.74 6.65 -15.32
N ALA A 45 15.41 7.19 -14.30
CA ALA A 45 16.11 6.39 -13.31
C ALA A 45 15.14 5.55 -12.44
N ASN A 46 14.01 6.12 -12.06
CA ASN A 46 12.99 5.40 -11.30
C ASN A 46 12.27 4.32 -12.12
N GLU A 47 11.99 4.57 -13.39
CA GLU A 47 11.44 3.54 -14.29
C GLU A 47 12.41 2.36 -14.49
N TRP A 48 13.72 2.65 -14.59
CA TRP A 48 14.71 1.59 -14.60
C TRP A 48 14.71 0.80 -13.29
N LEU A 49 14.71 1.46 -12.13
CA LEU A 49 14.65 0.81 -10.82
C LEU A 49 13.42 -0.09 -10.68
N LYS A 50 12.24 0.40 -11.06
CA LYS A 50 11.01 -0.40 -11.11
C LYS A 50 11.14 -1.68 -11.94
N LYS A 51 11.86 -1.62 -13.08
CA LYS A 51 12.12 -2.81 -13.91
C LYS A 51 13.08 -3.81 -13.25
N GLN A 52 14.06 -3.35 -12.48
CA GLN A 52 14.99 -4.22 -11.77
C GLN A 52 14.37 -4.92 -10.57
N THR A 53 13.45 -4.24 -9.89
CA THR A 53 12.72 -4.78 -8.74
C THR A 53 11.56 -5.71 -9.13
N LYS A 54 11.18 -5.78 -10.42
CA LYS A 54 10.25 -6.76 -10.98
C LYS A 54 10.86 -8.16 -11.18
N ARG A 55 11.86 -8.59 -10.39
CA ARG A 55 12.28 -9.98 -10.39
C ARG A 55 11.10 -10.84 -9.96
N LYS A 56 10.76 -11.82 -10.83
CA LYS A 56 9.78 -12.86 -10.50
C LYS A 56 10.14 -13.48 -9.16
N PRO A 57 9.22 -13.56 -8.20
CA PRO A 57 9.43 -14.40 -7.04
C PRO A 57 9.58 -15.84 -7.54
N GLU A 58 10.68 -16.49 -7.17
CA GLU A 58 10.82 -17.93 -7.39
C GLU A 58 9.71 -18.64 -6.62
N SER A 59 8.96 -19.47 -7.34
CA SER A 59 7.81 -20.19 -6.85
C SER A 59 8.23 -21.24 -5.82
N HIS A 60 8.03 -20.96 -4.55
CA HIS A 60 7.85 -22.03 -3.56
C HIS A 60 6.35 -22.32 -3.42
N ALA A 61 5.81 -22.96 -4.45
CA ALA A 61 4.47 -23.50 -4.44
C ALA A 61 4.43 -24.76 -3.56
N LYS A 62 4.13 -24.62 -2.28
CA LYS A 62 3.46 -25.68 -1.54
C LYS A 62 1.97 -25.47 -1.75
N SER A 63 1.31 -26.49 -2.30
CA SER A 63 -0.11 -26.53 -2.60
C SER A 63 -0.94 -26.30 -1.34
N MET A 64 -1.37 -25.08 -1.10
CA MET A 64 -2.55 -24.78 -0.30
C MET A 64 -3.74 -24.78 -1.25
N GLN A 65 -4.79 -25.54 -0.89
CA GLN A 65 -6.07 -25.50 -1.60
C GLN A 65 -6.54 -24.05 -1.64
N THR A 66 -6.40 -23.44 -2.80
CA THR A 66 -6.85 -22.07 -3.06
C THR A 66 -8.37 -22.06 -2.97
N ARG A 67 -8.93 -21.65 -1.87
CA ARG A 67 -10.33 -21.20 -1.86
C ARG A 67 -10.36 -19.98 -2.77
N LYS A 68 -10.88 -20.18 -3.97
CA LYS A 68 -11.06 -19.14 -5.00
C LYS A 68 -12.04 -18.11 -4.45
N LEU A 69 -11.54 -17.13 -3.74
CA LEU A 69 -12.26 -15.92 -3.44
C LEU A 69 -12.27 -15.12 -4.75
N VAL A 70 -13.27 -15.36 -5.56
CA VAL A 70 -13.53 -14.52 -6.73
C VAL A 70 -14.00 -13.19 -6.17
N PHE A 71 -13.09 -12.23 -6.10
CA PHE A 71 -13.47 -10.83 -6.11
C PHE A 71 -13.96 -10.59 -7.54
N GLU A 72 -15.26 -10.67 -7.76
CA GLU A 72 -15.83 -10.22 -9.02
C GLU A 72 -15.59 -8.72 -9.13
N LEU A 73 -14.65 -8.39 -9.98
CA LEU A 73 -14.31 -7.03 -10.35
C LEU A 73 -15.41 -6.59 -11.32
N ASP A 74 -16.30 -5.69 -10.87
CA ASP A 74 -17.35 -5.16 -11.70
C ASP A 74 -16.82 -3.99 -12.53
N THR A 75 -16.80 -4.17 -13.84
CA THR A 75 -16.31 -3.18 -14.81
C THR A 75 -17.36 -2.09 -15.13
N THR A 76 -18.51 -2.08 -14.44
CA THR A 76 -19.65 -1.21 -14.78
C THR A 76 -19.63 0.17 -14.11
N GLY A 77 -18.53 0.55 -13.45
CA GLY A 77 -18.38 1.90 -12.87
C GLY A 77 -18.95 2.07 -11.45
N ASP A 78 -19.75 1.16 -10.95
CA ASP A 78 -20.18 1.14 -9.53
C ASP A 78 -19.42 0.05 -8.77
N PHE A 79 -18.30 0.45 -8.14
CA PHE A 79 -17.46 -0.45 -7.34
C PHE A 79 -18.07 -0.79 -5.97
N ILE A 80 -19.25 -0.24 -5.64
CA ILE A 80 -19.97 -0.55 -4.42
C ILE A 80 -21.11 -1.52 -4.76
N LYS A 81 -21.02 -2.74 -4.23
CA LYS A 81 -21.98 -3.80 -4.44
C LYS A 81 -22.86 -4.01 -3.21
N LYS A 82 -24.15 -4.27 -3.43
CA LYS A 82 -25.06 -4.68 -2.38
C LYS A 82 -24.96 -6.19 -2.18
N GLY A 83 -24.69 -6.62 -0.95
CA GLY A 83 -24.69 -8.04 -0.58
C GLY A 83 -26.11 -8.60 -0.43
N ALA A 84 -26.21 -9.92 -0.33
CA ALA A 84 -27.46 -10.62 -0.06
C ALA A 84 -28.09 -10.26 1.30
N ASP A 85 -27.27 -9.81 2.24
CA ASP A 85 -27.65 -9.28 3.56
C ASP A 85 -28.20 -7.85 3.51
N GLY A 86 -28.24 -7.23 2.33
CA GLY A 86 -28.66 -5.87 2.12
C GLY A 86 -27.62 -4.81 2.47
N GLU A 87 -26.43 -5.21 2.94
CA GLU A 87 -25.31 -4.32 3.24
C GLU A 87 -24.54 -3.96 1.96
N GLU A 88 -23.76 -2.88 2.02
CA GLU A 88 -22.95 -2.39 0.90
C GLU A 88 -21.48 -2.68 1.13
N TYR A 89 -20.82 -3.11 0.09
CA TYR A 89 -19.42 -3.55 0.12
C TYR A 89 -18.62 -2.91 -0.99
N VAL A 90 -17.35 -2.68 -0.70
CA VAL A 90 -16.34 -2.27 -1.66
C VAL A 90 -15.16 -3.22 -1.58
N SER A 91 -14.57 -3.54 -2.72
CA SER A 91 -13.31 -4.27 -2.78
C SER A 91 -12.24 -3.40 -3.40
N PHE A 92 -11.04 -3.42 -2.83
CA PHE A 92 -9.94 -2.59 -3.28
C PHE A 92 -8.60 -3.26 -3.05
N ARG A 93 -7.62 -2.83 -3.83
CA ARG A 93 -6.21 -3.13 -3.62
C ARG A 93 -5.68 -2.21 -2.53
N LEU A 94 -5.25 -2.79 -1.41
CA LEU A 94 -4.75 -2.02 -0.27
C LEU A 94 -3.24 -1.81 -0.35
N ALA A 95 -2.48 -2.85 -0.66
CA ALA A 95 -1.02 -2.81 -0.77
C ALA A 95 -0.52 -3.84 -1.78
N ASP A 96 0.75 -3.74 -2.14
CA ASP A 96 1.44 -4.73 -2.96
C ASP A 96 2.94 -4.79 -2.64
N THR A 97 3.64 -5.76 -3.22
CA THR A 97 5.08 -5.97 -3.04
C THR A 97 5.96 -4.99 -3.83
N GLY A 98 5.37 -4.04 -4.55
CA GLY A 98 6.12 -3.00 -5.26
C GLY A 98 6.36 -1.77 -4.39
N PHE A 99 7.31 -0.94 -4.77
CA PHE A 99 7.55 0.33 -4.10
C PHE A 99 6.39 1.30 -4.34
N ASP A 100 5.97 1.96 -3.28
CA ASP A 100 5.03 3.06 -3.33
C ASP A 100 5.72 4.41 -3.65
N ASN A 101 4.98 5.51 -3.61
CA ASN A 101 5.52 6.85 -3.88
C ASN A 101 6.49 7.34 -2.79
N HIS A 102 6.46 6.75 -1.59
CA HIS A 102 7.41 7.03 -0.51
C HIS A 102 8.68 6.17 -0.64
N GLY A 103 8.70 5.21 -1.56
CA GLY A 103 9.79 4.27 -1.76
C GLY A 103 9.76 3.10 -0.78
N ASP A 104 8.61 2.85 -0.15
CA ASP A 104 8.38 1.72 0.74
C ASP A 104 7.77 0.55 -0.01
N SER A 105 8.12 -0.66 0.39
CA SER A 105 7.54 -1.91 -0.11
C SER A 105 7.26 -2.87 1.06
N TYR A 106 6.56 -3.97 0.78
CA TYR A 106 6.12 -4.91 1.80
C TYR A 106 6.50 -6.32 1.38
N THR A 107 6.99 -7.15 2.33
CA THR A 107 7.24 -8.56 2.02
C THR A 107 5.94 -9.31 1.76
N PRO A 108 5.97 -10.36 0.90
CA PRO A 108 4.82 -11.24 0.70
C PRO A 108 4.31 -11.84 2.01
N GLU A 109 5.21 -12.21 2.92
CA GLU A 109 4.90 -12.79 4.23
C GLU A 109 4.11 -11.82 5.10
N LEU A 110 4.50 -10.54 5.12
CA LEU A 110 3.81 -9.51 5.88
C LEU A 110 2.41 -9.25 5.32
N LEU A 111 2.28 -9.14 4.00
CA LEU A 111 0.99 -8.93 3.35
C LEU A 111 0.04 -10.14 3.53
N ASN A 112 0.57 -11.36 3.47
CA ASN A 112 -0.21 -12.56 3.75
C ASN A 112 -0.68 -12.60 5.20
N LYS A 113 0.23 -12.28 6.15
CA LYS A 113 -0.12 -12.18 7.57
C LYS A 113 -1.25 -11.18 7.81
N TRP A 114 -1.22 -10.02 7.16
CA TRP A 114 -2.30 -9.03 7.30
C TRP A 114 -3.63 -9.53 6.73
N ALA A 115 -3.59 -10.31 5.63
CA ALA A 115 -4.79 -10.96 5.11
C ALA A 115 -5.37 -11.98 6.11
N ASP A 116 -4.50 -12.79 6.70
CA ASP A 116 -4.88 -13.78 7.71
C ASP A 116 -5.45 -13.09 8.96
N ASP A 117 -4.78 -12.06 9.48
CA ASP A 117 -5.24 -11.26 10.63
C ASP A 117 -6.69 -10.74 10.40
N ILE A 118 -7.01 -10.21 9.21
CA ILE A 118 -8.36 -9.73 8.88
C ILE A 118 -9.36 -10.88 8.84
N ASN A 119 -8.99 -12.00 8.22
CA ASN A 119 -9.87 -13.17 8.08
C ASN A 119 -10.12 -13.87 9.43
N GLU A 120 -9.20 -13.76 10.38
CA GLU A 120 -9.34 -14.24 11.75
C GLU A 120 -10.14 -13.28 12.65
N GLY A 121 -10.62 -12.17 12.10
CA GLY A 121 -11.53 -11.25 12.77
C GLY A 121 -10.87 -10.00 13.33
N LYS A 122 -9.61 -9.72 13.01
CA LYS A 122 -9.00 -8.43 13.32
C LYS A 122 -9.76 -7.33 12.59
N VAL A 123 -10.27 -6.39 13.36
CA VAL A 123 -11.00 -5.26 12.81
C VAL A 123 -10.01 -4.22 12.29
N ILE A 124 -10.11 -3.91 11.00
CA ILE A 124 -9.47 -2.74 10.39
C ILE A 124 -10.56 -1.75 9.97
N ILE A 125 -10.39 -0.50 10.36
CA ILE A 125 -11.38 0.54 10.15
C ILE A 125 -10.93 1.48 9.04
N GLY A 126 -11.86 1.77 8.11
CA GLY A 126 -11.64 2.74 7.04
C GLY A 126 -12.13 4.14 7.41
N ASP A 127 -11.40 5.16 6.94
CA ASP A 127 -11.72 6.58 7.12
C ASP A 127 -11.39 7.38 5.85
N PHE A 128 -11.35 8.72 5.93
CA PHE A 128 -10.97 9.60 4.84
C PHE A 128 -9.63 10.31 5.13
N ASP A 129 -8.73 10.35 4.13
CA ASP A 129 -7.51 11.17 4.10
C ASP A 129 -6.63 11.07 5.36
N HIS A 130 -6.59 9.92 6.02
CA HIS A 130 -5.83 9.66 7.27
C HIS A 130 -6.16 10.57 8.46
N LYS A 131 -7.17 11.43 8.37
CA LYS A 131 -7.43 12.48 9.37
C LYS A 131 -7.58 11.95 10.79
N GLU A 132 -8.35 10.88 10.94
CA GLU A 132 -8.57 10.30 12.26
C GLU A 132 -7.36 9.48 12.73
N TYR A 133 -6.69 8.79 11.82
CA TYR A 133 -5.44 8.10 12.11
C TYR A 133 -4.38 9.06 12.63
N ASP A 134 -4.12 10.13 11.89
CA ASP A 134 -3.13 11.15 12.25
C ASP A 134 -3.46 11.81 13.59
N ARG A 135 -4.74 12.10 13.84
CA ARG A 135 -5.19 12.66 15.13
C ARG A 135 -4.90 11.71 16.28
N ILE A 136 -5.20 10.42 16.14
CA ILE A 136 -4.96 9.41 17.18
C ILE A 136 -3.46 9.26 17.42
N VAL A 137 -2.65 9.13 16.37
CA VAL A 137 -1.19 9.01 16.49
C VAL A 137 -0.58 10.24 17.17
N ALA A 138 -1.00 11.44 16.79
CA ALA A 138 -0.48 12.69 17.35
C ALA A 138 -0.85 12.91 18.84
N THR A 139 -1.96 12.31 19.31
CA THR A 139 -2.50 12.55 20.67
C THR A 139 -2.29 11.38 21.63
N THR A 140 -1.63 10.30 21.20
CA THR A 140 -1.51 9.07 21.98
C THR A 140 -0.04 8.73 22.24
N GLY A 141 0.29 8.41 23.48
CA GLY A 141 1.69 8.28 23.93
C GLY A 141 2.34 6.92 23.67
N SER A 142 1.58 5.84 23.42
CA SER A 142 2.14 4.52 23.20
C SER A 142 1.53 3.80 22.00
N ASN A 143 2.33 2.95 21.35
CA ASN A 143 1.90 2.18 20.17
C ASN A 143 0.76 1.20 20.48
N GLU A 144 0.70 0.66 21.70
CA GLU A 144 -0.37 -0.23 22.12
C GLU A 144 -1.70 0.53 22.27
N GLU A 145 -1.64 1.69 22.90
CA GLU A 145 -2.80 2.55 23.08
C GLU A 145 -3.31 3.12 21.71
N ILE A 146 -2.39 3.46 20.82
CA ILE A 146 -2.74 3.83 19.43
C ILE A 146 -3.54 2.70 18.77
N GLY A 147 -3.03 1.47 18.78
CA GLY A 147 -3.72 0.32 18.20
C GLY A 147 -5.11 0.08 18.80
N LYS A 148 -5.26 0.23 20.11
CA LYS A 148 -6.54 0.12 20.80
C LYS A 148 -7.52 1.21 20.33
N LYS A 149 -7.12 2.48 20.34
CA LYS A 149 -7.97 3.60 19.89
C LYS A 149 -8.38 3.47 18.43
N LEU A 150 -7.47 2.98 17.57
CA LEU A 150 -7.77 2.75 16.15
C LEU A 150 -8.81 1.66 15.94
N SER A 151 -8.77 0.57 16.73
CA SER A 151 -9.78 -0.51 16.65
C SER A 151 -11.15 -0.10 17.19
N GLU A 152 -11.20 0.90 18.07
CA GLU A 152 -12.43 1.41 18.69
C GLU A 152 -13.02 2.62 17.95
N LYS A 153 -12.28 3.20 16.99
CA LYS A 153 -12.76 4.39 16.25
C LYS A 153 -14.03 4.08 15.46
N ARG A 154 -14.92 5.04 15.36
CA ARG A 154 -16.04 4.98 14.43
C ARG A 154 -15.55 5.36 13.04
N GLY A 155 -15.42 4.36 12.18
CA GLY A 155 -15.06 4.57 10.79
C GLY A 155 -16.25 4.59 9.86
N ILE A 156 -16.00 4.86 8.61
CA ILE A 156 -16.96 4.89 7.50
C ILE A 156 -17.05 3.54 6.78
N ALA A 157 -16.07 2.68 7.03
CA ALA A 157 -15.99 1.34 6.47
C ALA A 157 -15.27 0.39 7.44
N LYS A 158 -15.51 -0.91 7.28
CA LYS A 158 -14.87 -1.96 8.08
C LYS A 158 -14.36 -3.05 7.15
N GLY A 159 -13.06 -3.30 7.15
CA GLY A 159 -12.47 -4.45 6.47
C GLY A 159 -12.96 -5.75 7.10
N ILE A 160 -13.52 -6.63 6.28
CA ILE A 160 -14.17 -7.86 6.74
C ILE A 160 -13.57 -9.12 6.12
N LYS A 161 -12.84 -8.99 5.05
CA LYS A 161 -12.20 -10.10 4.34
C LYS A 161 -11.01 -9.59 3.56
N ALA A 162 -9.97 -10.43 3.46
CA ALA A 162 -8.79 -10.10 2.68
C ALA A 162 -8.23 -11.33 1.97
N VAL A 163 -7.46 -11.11 0.92
CA VAL A 163 -6.65 -12.13 0.25
C VAL A 163 -5.36 -11.51 -0.24
N PHE A 164 -4.26 -12.24 -0.05
CA PHE A 164 -2.99 -11.92 -0.70
C PHE A 164 -2.81 -12.84 -1.90
N GLU A 165 -2.84 -12.26 -3.09
CA GLU A 165 -2.71 -13.01 -4.35
C GLU A 165 -1.88 -12.22 -5.37
N LYS A 166 -0.95 -12.91 -6.05
CA LYS A 166 -0.11 -12.34 -7.12
C LYS A 166 0.64 -11.06 -6.69
N GLY A 167 1.10 -11.03 -5.43
CA GLY A 167 1.84 -9.90 -4.88
C GLY A 167 0.97 -8.71 -4.46
N VAL A 168 -0.35 -8.88 -4.36
CA VAL A 168 -1.31 -7.84 -4.01
C VAL A 168 -2.16 -8.27 -2.83
N LEU A 169 -2.29 -7.39 -1.84
CA LEU A 169 -3.25 -7.51 -0.75
C LEU A 169 -4.56 -6.82 -1.17
N TRP A 170 -5.59 -7.64 -1.36
CA TRP A 170 -6.95 -7.21 -1.62
C TRP A 170 -7.77 -7.23 -0.35
N VAL A 171 -8.62 -6.23 -0.16
CA VAL A 171 -9.52 -6.14 0.98
C VAL A 171 -10.94 -5.90 0.51
N LYS A 172 -11.89 -6.63 1.10
CA LYS A 172 -13.32 -6.36 1.02
C LYS A 172 -13.74 -5.66 2.30
N ALA A 173 -14.36 -4.49 2.16
CA ALA A 173 -14.87 -3.73 3.28
C ALA A 173 -16.37 -3.52 3.18
N GLN A 174 -17.07 -3.67 4.31
CA GLN A 174 -18.44 -3.20 4.49
C GLN A 174 -18.40 -1.69 4.71
N ILE A 175 -19.25 -0.95 4.01
CA ILE A 175 -19.31 0.50 4.11
C ILE A 175 -20.58 0.98 4.81
N ASP A 176 -20.46 2.11 5.50
CA ASP A 176 -21.63 2.81 6.00
C ASP A 176 -22.34 3.53 4.83
N LYS A 177 -23.57 3.16 4.54
CA LYS A 177 -24.38 3.67 3.43
C LYS A 177 -24.46 5.20 3.37
N ARG A 178 -24.36 5.88 4.52
CA ARG A 178 -24.35 7.35 4.60
C ARG A 178 -23.20 7.97 3.82
N TYR A 179 -22.07 7.26 3.72
CA TYR A 179 -20.85 7.74 3.07
C TYR A 179 -20.67 7.23 1.64
N ARG A 180 -21.62 6.43 1.10
CA ARG A 180 -21.55 5.87 -0.26
C ARG A 180 -21.11 6.89 -1.31
N LYS A 181 -21.80 8.04 -1.37
CA LYS A 181 -21.52 9.08 -2.37
C LYS A 181 -20.12 9.70 -2.23
N LEU A 182 -19.56 9.73 -1.02
CA LEU A 182 -18.21 10.21 -0.77
C LEU A 182 -17.20 9.15 -1.18
N ILE A 183 -17.39 7.91 -0.78
CA ILE A 183 -16.52 6.78 -1.15
C ILE A 183 -16.44 6.64 -2.68
N GLN A 184 -17.54 6.82 -3.40
CA GLN A 184 -17.55 6.81 -4.88
C GLN A 184 -16.71 7.91 -5.53
N LYS A 185 -16.33 8.96 -4.80
CA LYS A 185 -15.47 10.03 -5.28
C LYS A 185 -13.99 9.82 -4.93
N ALA A 186 -13.68 8.79 -4.13
CA ALA A 186 -12.31 8.51 -3.77
C ALA A 186 -11.49 8.09 -5.00
N LYS A 187 -10.28 8.60 -5.12
CA LYS A 187 -9.33 8.25 -6.16
C LYS A 187 -8.61 6.92 -5.88
N GLY A 188 -8.51 6.56 -4.62
CA GLY A 188 -7.83 5.35 -4.20
C GLY A 188 -7.95 5.10 -2.70
N VAL A 189 -7.19 4.11 -2.24
CA VAL A 189 -7.12 3.74 -0.82
C VAL A 189 -5.66 3.75 -0.39
N SER A 190 -5.38 4.29 0.78
CA SER A 190 -4.07 4.24 1.42
C SER A 190 -4.14 3.40 2.68
N LEU A 191 -3.10 2.62 2.95
CA LEU A 191 -3.01 1.81 4.16
C LEU A 191 -2.56 2.63 5.37
N GLU A 192 -2.98 2.19 6.55
CA GLU A 192 -2.57 2.70 7.85
C GLU A 192 -1.92 1.53 8.60
N ALA A 193 -0.61 1.57 8.76
CA ALA A 193 0.13 0.49 9.39
C ALA A 193 1.24 1.02 10.30
N PHE A 194 1.52 0.28 11.36
CA PHE A 194 2.68 0.49 12.22
C PHE A 194 3.74 -0.58 11.92
N ILE A 195 4.85 -0.16 11.29
CA ILE A 195 5.94 -1.06 10.92
C ILE A 195 6.96 -1.12 12.06
N THR A 196 7.22 -2.33 12.53
CA THR A 196 8.16 -2.60 13.63
C THR A 196 9.52 -3.03 13.15
N LYS A 197 9.61 -3.54 11.92
CA LYS A 197 10.88 -3.99 11.34
C LYS A 197 10.94 -3.73 9.84
N TRP A 198 12.04 -3.15 9.43
CA TRP A 198 12.39 -2.87 8.05
C TRP A 198 13.61 -3.67 7.61
N ASN A 199 13.63 -4.08 6.38
CA ASN A 199 14.88 -4.40 5.71
C ASN A 199 15.57 -3.08 5.36
N THR A 200 16.74 -2.83 5.96
CA THR A 200 17.47 -1.57 5.81
C THR A 200 18.10 -1.40 4.43
N ASP A 201 18.25 -2.49 3.67
CA ASP A 201 18.93 -2.47 2.38
C ASP A 201 18.02 -1.98 1.24
N ASP A 202 16.72 -2.19 1.34
CA ASP A 202 15.76 -1.91 0.26
C ASP A 202 14.45 -1.22 0.69
N ALA A 203 14.37 -0.74 1.94
CA ALA A 203 13.18 -0.10 2.50
C ALA A 203 11.92 -0.99 2.44
N THR A 204 12.10 -2.31 2.57
CA THR A 204 11.00 -3.26 2.60
C THR A 204 10.55 -3.53 4.03
N ALA A 205 9.27 -3.34 4.31
CA ALA A 205 8.65 -3.68 5.59
C ALA A 205 8.58 -5.20 5.73
N ILE A 206 9.14 -5.72 6.84
CA ILE A 206 9.20 -7.15 7.14
C ILE A 206 8.19 -7.54 8.20
N GLU A 207 8.05 -6.69 9.22
CA GLU A 207 7.13 -6.92 10.33
C GLU A 207 6.37 -5.64 10.65
N GLY A 208 5.10 -5.80 10.98
CA GLY A 208 4.25 -4.67 11.32
C GLY A 208 2.82 -5.09 11.58
N ARG A 209 2.03 -4.13 12.03
CA ARG A 209 0.60 -4.26 12.29
C ARG A 209 -0.16 -3.39 11.28
N LEU A 210 -1.13 -3.97 10.61
CA LEU A 210 -2.09 -3.21 9.84
C LEU A 210 -3.16 -2.66 10.80
N ASP A 211 -3.32 -1.35 10.83
CA ASP A 211 -4.22 -0.67 11.76
C ASP A 211 -5.53 -0.23 11.08
N GLY A 212 -5.48 0.10 9.79
CA GLY A 212 -6.64 0.58 9.06
C GLY A 212 -6.34 0.92 7.61
N PHE A 213 -7.23 1.70 7.02
CA PHE A 213 -7.09 2.25 5.68
C PHE A 213 -7.85 3.56 5.54
N SER A 214 -7.49 4.36 4.55
CA SER A 214 -8.21 5.61 4.23
C SER A 214 -8.57 5.70 2.77
N PHE A 215 -9.82 6.10 2.47
CA PHE A 215 -10.21 6.52 1.14
C PHE A 215 -9.65 7.90 0.85
N MET A 216 -8.87 8.01 -0.22
CA MET A 216 -8.12 9.21 -0.57
C MET A 216 -8.83 10.02 -1.64
N PHE A 217 -8.99 11.32 -1.43
CA PHE A 217 -9.47 12.26 -2.45
C PHE A 217 -8.30 12.86 -3.24
N GLU A 218 -7.10 12.85 -2.68
CA GLU A 218 -5.85 13.12 -3.37
C GLU A 218 -5.21 11.81 -3.82
N ASP A 219 -4.08 11.88 -4.52
CA ASP A 219 -3.41 10.68 -5.01
C ASP A 219 -2.86 9.86 -3.85
N PRO A 220 -3.19 8.57 -3.75
CA PRO A 220 -2.71 7.71 -2.67
C PRO A 220 -1.20 7.49 -2.75
N ALA A 221 -0.57 7.18 -1.61
CA ALA A 221 0.86 6.88 -1.55
C ALA A 221 1.26 5.73 -2.50
N ASN A 222 0.43 4.70 -2.59
CA ASN A 222 0.58 3.68 -3.63
C ASN A 222 -0.35 4.02 -4.82
N PRO A 223 0.20 4.48 -5.96
CA PRO A 223 -0.60 4.86 -7.13
C PRO A 223 -1.35 3.68 -7.76
N ARG A 224 -1.05 2.46 -7.34
CA ARG A 224 -1.73 1.23 -7.75
C ARG A 224 -2.89 0.84 -6.81
N SER A 225 -2.97 1.47 -5.64
CA SER A 225 -4.08 1.30 -4.69
C SER A 225 -5.31 2.10 -5.14
N ILE A 226 -5.71 1.89 -6.38
CA ILE A 226 -6.89 2.53 -6.95
C ILE A 226 -8.12 1.79 -6.44
N VAL A 227 -9.14 2.52 -6.00
CA VAL A 227 -10.50 1.99 -5.90
C VAL A 227 -10.97 1.87 -7.35
N THR A 228 -10.69 0.77 -7.96
CA THR A 228 -11.18 0.50 -9.31
C THR A 228 -12.51 -0.21 -9.20
N ALA A 229 -13.49 0.33 -9.91
CA ALA A 229 -14.31 -0.51 -10.72
C ALA A 229 -13.35 -1.25 -11.67
N ALA A 230 -12.90 -2.41 -11.30
CA ALA A 230 -12.17 -3.29 -12.17
C ALA A 230 -13.16 -4.26 -12.76
#